data_668c7030693a705c516a808965908523
#
_entry.id   668c7030693a705c516a808965908523
#
_cell.length_a   1.000
_cell.length_b   1.000
_cell.length_c   1.000
_cell.angle_alpha   90.00
_cell.angle_beta   90.00
_cell.angle_gamma   90.00
#
_symmetry.space_group_name_H-M   'P 1'
#
loop_
_entity.id
_entity.type
_entity.pdbx_description
1 polymer ?
#
loop_
_entity_poly.entity_id
_entity_poly.type
_entity_poly.pdbx_seq_one_letter_code
_entity_poly.pdbx_strand_id
1 'polypeptide(L)'
;TAFYHYVDKLGLETKPFPNPLTPASGSTVIDLEGQTYYAEKAADLPQLFHEVADAWADALESGAQFSDIQQAIRDRDVTRLKALWNKLVPLWDDRTFYDFVATSRSFAKLSFQHREVFGQVGFGTGGWDSDFPNSMLEIFRVVMTNCDDHQHLVVGGVEQVPQGIWRHVPERCVHWPQGTSLSALHGGAPRTGVKRIARAADGRLAVTDNWGDTRHYSAVLTTCQTWLLTTQIDCEESLFSQKMWMALDRTRYMQSSKTFVMVDRPFWKDKDPQTGRDLMSMTLTDRLTRGTYLFDNGDHKPGVICLSYAWMSDALKMLPHPVEKRVQLALDALKKIYPKTDIAGHIIGDPITVSWEADPYFLGAFKGALPGHYRYNQRMYAHFMQQDMPAEQRGMFIAGDDVSWTPAWVEGAVQTSLNAVWGIMNHFGGRTHPDNPGPGDVFDEIGPIALAD
;
A
#
# COMPACT_ATOMS: atom_id res chain seq x y z
N THR A 1 0.98 13.37 -8.68
CA THR A 1 -0.02 12.41 -8.21
C THR A 1 -1.16 13.12 -7.48
N ALA A 2 -2.32 12.47 -7.32
CA ALA A 2 -3.45 13.04 -6.60
C ALA A 2 -3.13 13.24 -5.10
N PHE A 3 -2.37 12.33 -4.50
CA PHE A 3 -1.95 12.47 -3.11
C PHE A 3 -1.10 13.73 -2.87
N TYR A 4 -0.09 13.97 -3.72
CA TYR A 4 0.76 15.17 -3.59
C TYR A 4 -0.03 16.47 -3.78
N HIS A 5 -1.08 16.48 -4.62
CA HIS A 5 -1.97 17.63 -4.72
C HIS A 5 -2.56 18.01 -3.34
N TYR A 6 -2.96 17.04 -2.53
CA TYR A 6 -3.48 17.32 -1.18
C TYR A 6 -2.38 17.67 -0.18
N VAL A 7 -1.20 17.06 -0.28
CA VAL A 7 -0.03 17.44 0.53
C VAL A 7 0.32 18.92 0.31
N ASP A 8 0.42 19.33 -0.95
CA ASP A 8 0.72 20.71 -1.33
C ASP A 8 -0.39 21.68 -0.91
N LYS A 9 -1.66 21.30 -1.13
CA LYS A 9 -2.83 22.09 -0.74
C LYS A 9 -2.90 22.36 0.76
N LEU A 10 -2.44 21.42 1.56
CA LEU A 10 -2.38 21.53 3.03
C LEU A 10 -1.10 22.18 3.54
N GLY A 11 -0.17 22.52 2.64
CA GLY A 11 1.12 23.14 2.99
C GLY A 11 2.03 22.23 3.81
N LEU A 12 1.93 20.91 3.63
CA LEU A 12 2.72 19.93 4.37
C LEU A 12 4.10 19.74 3.74
N GLU A 13 5.12 19.69 4.58
CA GLU A 13 6.48 19.41 4.17
C GLU A 13 6.70 17.90 3.99
N THR A 14 7.50 17.53 2.98
CA THR A 14 7.91 16.14 2.75
C THR A 14 9.44 16.02 2.70
N LYS A 15 9.94 14.83 3.03
CA LYS A 15 11.34 14.45 2.86
C LYS A 15 11.45 13.07 2.23
N PRO A 16 12.54 12.76 1.50
CA PRO A 16 12.72 11.44 0.91
C PRO A 16 12.65 10.31 1.95
N PHE A 17 12.03 9.21 1.57
CA PHE A 17 12.01 8.00 2.40
C PHE A 17 13.37 7.29 2.31
N PRO A 18 13.93 6.79 3.43
CA PRO A 18 15.24 6.13 3.45
C PRO A 18 15.18 4.70 2.90
N ASN A 19 14.84 4.58 1.61
CA ASN A 19 14.86 3.30 0.90
C ASN A 19 16.29 2.79 0.73
N PRO A 20 16.49 1.46 0.63
CA PRO A 20 17.80 0.88 0.40
C PRO A 20 18.44 1.41 -0.88
N LEU A 21 19.77 1.57 -0.85
CA LEU A 21 20.60 2.00 -1.97
C LEU A 21 20.23 3.39 -2.54
N THR A 22 19.54 4.22 -1.73
CA THR A 22 19.22 5.61 -2.09
C THR A 22 20.04 6.60 -1.26
N PRO A 23 20.23 7.83 -1.73
CA PRO A 23 20.91 8.87 -0.95
C PRO A 23 20.26 9.16 0.41
N ALA A 24 18.94 8.92 0.54
CA ALA A 24 18.21 9.18 1.78
C ALA A 24 18.55 8.18 2.90
N SER A 25 18.98 6.97 2.55
CA SER A 25 19.46 5.98 3.54
C SER A 25 20.92 6.16 3.91
N GLY A 26 21.70 6.90 3.10
CA GLY A 26 23.15 7.06 3.25
C GLY A 26 23.90 5.81 2.86
N SER A 27 23.66 4.69 3.56
CA SER A 27 24.25 3.40 3.28
C SER A 27 23.23 2.26 3.51
N THR A 28 23.49 1.12 2.86
CA THR A 28 22.67 -0.09 2.98
C THR A 28 23.57 -1.28 3.31
N VAL A 29 23.11 -2.11 4.22
CA VAL A 29 23.70 -3.42 4.49
C VAL A 29 22.72 -4.49 4.01
N ILE A 30 23.23 -5.43 3.21
CA ILE A 30 22.50 -6.62 2.81
C ILE A 30 23.19 -7.82 3.48
N ASP A 31 22.46 -8.54 4.32
CA ASP A 31 22.95 -9.73 5.02
C ASP A 31 22.17 -10.96 4.54
N LEU A 32 22.83 -11.80 3.76
CA LEU A 32 22.25 -13.01 3.17
C LEU A 32 23.15 -14.21 3.39
N GLU A 33 22.58 -15.33 3.81
CA GLU A 33 23.28 -16.59 4.08
C GLU A 33 24.53 -16.40 4.99
N GLY A 34 24.44 -15.42 5.91
CA GLY A 34 25.53 -15.08 6.83
C GLY A 34 26.66 -14.24 6.23
N GLN A 35 26.52 -13.79 4.99
CA GLN A 35 27.44 -12.85 4.34
C GLN A 35 26.83 -11.43 4.35
N THR A 36 27.67 -10.46 4.67
CA THR A 36 27.25 -9.05 4.79
C THR A 36 27.89 -8.23 3.67
N TYR A 37 27.07 -7.53 2.92
CA TYR A 37 27.46 -6.62 1.84
C TYR A 37 27.12 -5.19 2.24
N TYR A 38 28.09 -4.29 2.22
CA TYR A 38 27.91 -2.87 2.46
C TYR A 38 27.93 -2.12 1.13
N ALA A 39 26.96 -1.24 0.90
CA ALA A 39 26.88 -0.42 -0.31
C ALA A 39 26.26 0.96 0.00
N GLU A 40 26.77 2.00 -0.63
CA GLU A 40 26.17 3.34 -0.64
C GLU A 40 25.26 3.52 -1.86
N LYS A 41 25.51 2.76 -2.91
CA LYS A 41 24.72 2.72 -4.15
C LYS A 41 24.73 1.33 -4.76
N ALA A 42 23.79 1.05 -5.65
CA ALA A 42 23.68 -0.26 -6.29
C ALA A 42 24.97 -0.71 -7.00
N ALA A 43 25.75 0.23 -7.57
CA ALA A 43 27.01 -0.08 -8.24
C ALA A 43 28.12 -0.63 -7.32
N ASP A 44 27.99 -0.51 -6.01
CA ASP A 44 28.98 -1.02 -5.04
C ASP A 44 28.73 -2.49 -4.70
N LEU A 45 27.60 -3.06 -5.13
CA LEU A 45 27.25 -4.45 -4.88
C LEU A 45 28.04 -5.43 -5.76
N PRO A 46 28.26 -6.67 -5.30
CA PRO A 46 28.91 -7.72 -6.10
C PRO A 46 28.14 -8.06 -7.39
N GLN A 47 28.85 -8.69 -8.32
CA GLN A 47 28.36 -9.08 -9.65
C GLN A 47 27.03 -9.88 -9.58
N LEU A 48 26.87 -10.74 -8.60
CA LEU A 48 25.62 -11.50 -8.36
C LEU A 48 24.37 -10.63 -8.34
N PHE A 49 24.43 -9.45 -7.71
CA PHE A 49 23.29 -8.52 -7.64
C PHE A 49 23.02 -7.82 -8.97
N HIS A 50 24.09 -7.53 -9.73
CA HIS A 50 23.94 -6.96 -11.08
C HIS A 50 23.31 -7.97 -12.03
N GLU A 51 23.74 -9.22 -12.00
CA GLU A 51 23.15 -10.30 -12.80
C GLU A 51 21.65 -10.49 -12.50
N VAL A 52 21.27 -10.37 -11.25
CA VAL A 52 19.86 -10.41 -10.83
C VAL A 52 19.08 -9.20 -11.37
N ALA A 53 19.64 -7.99 -11.28
CA ALA A 53 19.02 -6.78 -11.80
C ALA A 53 18.83 -6.83 -13.33
N ASP A 54 19.86 -7.28 -14.05
CA ASP A 54 19.82 -7.45 -15.50
C ASP A 54 18.77 -8.51 -15.91
N ALA A 55 18.73 -9.63 -15.19
CA ALA A 55 17.73 -10.68 -15.44
C ALA A 55 16.30 -10.20 -15.19
N TRP A 56 16.09 -9.37 -14.17
CA TRP A 56 14.79 -8.77 -13.90
C TRP A 56 14.36 -7.81 -15.01
N ALA A 57 15.24 -6.91 -15.43
CA ALA A 57 14.99 -5.98 -16.53
C ALA A 57 14.64 -6.73 -17.83
N ASP A 58 15.41 -7.78 -18.20
CA ASP A 58 15.13 -8.61 -19.37
C ASP A 58 13.80 -9.39 -19.23
N ALA A 59 13.47 -9.87 -18.03
CA ALA A 59 12.21 -10.56 -17.79
C ALA A 59 11.01 -9.63 -17.97
N LEU A 60 11.08 -8.40 -17.46
CA LEU A 60 10.04 -7.38 -17.62
C LEU A 60 9.85 -7.00 -19.09
N GLU A 61 10.95 -6.79 -19.83
CA GLU A 61 10.88 -6.43 -21.23
C GLU A 61 10.29 -7.56 -22.08
N SER A 62 10.82 -8.78 -21.92
CA SER A 62 10.38 -9.93 -22.70
C SER A 62 8.99 -10.45 -22.33
N GLY A 63 8.60 -10.35 -21.06
CA GLY A 63 7.33 -10.87 -20.52
C GLY A 63 6.17 -9.88 -20.56
N ALA A 64 6.46 -8.58 -20.58
CA ALA A 64 5.45 -7.55 -20.40
C ALA A 64 5.58 -6.30 -21.28
N GLN A 65 6.55 -6.25 -22.19
CA GLN A 65 6.81 -5.06 -23.03
C GLN A 65 6.96 -3.78 -22.16
N PHE A 66 7.78 -3.89 -21.12
CA PHE A 66 7.92 -2.87 -20.07
C PHE A 66 8.21 -1.47 -20.61
N SER A 67 9.19 -1.36 -21.54
CA SER A 67 9.58 -0.09 -22.14
C SER A 67 8.43 0.57 -22.90
N ASP A 68 7.64 -0.21 -23.66
CA ASP A 68 6.48 0.28 -24.40
C ASP A 68 5.38 0.79 -23.48
N ILE A 69 5.09 0.08 -22.40
CA ILE A 69 4.08 0.49 -21.41
C ILE A 69 4.54 1.76 -20.69
N GLN A 70 5.79 1.81 -20.25
CA GLN A 70 6.32 3.02 -19.61
C GLN A 70 6.31 4.22 -20.56
N GLN A 71 6.60 4.02 -21.84
CA GLN A 71 6.50 5.10 -22.82
C GLN A 71 5.05 5.58 -22.97
N ALA A 72 4.08 4.66 -23.09
CA ALA A 72 2.66 5.02 -23.19
C ALA A 72 2.16 5.79 -21.94
N ILE A 73 2.65 5.43 -20.75
CA ILE A 73 2.35 6.17 -19.51
C ILE A 73 2.92 7.59 -19.57
N ARG A 74 4.19 7.77 -19.98
CA ARG A 74 4.83 9.09 -20.12
C ARG A 74 4.11 9.97 -21.13
N ASP A 75 3.71 9.40 -22.25
CA ASP A 75 3.01 10.10 -23.35
C ASP A 75 1.54 10.35 -23.03
N ARG A 76 1.02 9.76 -21.95
CA ARG A 76 -0.43 9.74 -21.61
C ARG A 76 -1.29 9.16 -22.75
N ASP A 77 -0.72 8.23 -23.52
CA ASP A 77 -1.41 7.53 -24.58
C ASP A 77 -2.27 6.39 -24.01
N VAL A 78 -3.46 6.74 -23.56
CA VAL A 78 -4.41 5.82 -22.93
C VAL A 78 -4.77 4.66 -23.85
N THR A 79 -4.96 4.93 -25.14
CA THR A 79 -5.34 3.91 -26.13
C THR A 79 -4.24 2.86 -26.29
N ARG A 80 -2.98 3.30 -26.46
CA ARG A 80 -1.82 2.40 -26.53
C ARG A 80 -1.63 1.64 -25.24
N LEU A 81 -1.68 2.33 -24.09
CA LEU A 81 -1.54 1.72 -22.77
C LEU A 81 -2.57 0.62 -22.54
N LYS A 82 -3.85 0.90 -22.85
CA LYS A 82 -4.94 -0.06 -22.73
C LYS A 82 -4.74 -1.27 -23.65
N ALA A 83 -4.32 -1.04 -24.90
CA ALA A 83 -4.04 -2.12 -25.84
C ALA A 83 -2.90 -3.04 -25.42
N LEU A 84 -1.84 -2.49 -24.83
CA LEU A 84 -0.71 -3.26 -24.27
C LEU A 84 -1.15 -4.01 -23.02
N TRP A 85 -1.77 -3.33 -22.06
CA TRP A 85 -2.19 -3.92 -20.79
C TRP A 85 -3.21 -5.05 -20.97
N ASN A 86 -4.19 -4.86 -21.84
CA ASN A 86 -5.24 -5.85 -22.07
C ASN A 86 -4.72 -7.19 -22.62
N LYS A 87 -3.53 -7.19 -23.26
CA LYS A 87 -2.85 -8.44 -23.67
C LYS A 87 -2.25 -9.17 -22.47
N LEU A 88 -1.79 -8.43 -21.45
CA LEU A 88 -1.16 -9.01 -20.28
C LEU A 88 -2.20 -9.68 -19.35
N VAL A 89 -3.43 -9.14 -19.31
CA VAL A 89 -4.47 -9.62 -18.40
C VAL A 89 -4.72 -11.13 -18.55
N PRO A 90 -5.14 -11.67 -19.69
CA PRO A 90 -5.36 -13.11 -19.84
C PRO A 90 -4.07 -13.94 -19.79
N LEU A 91 -2.91 -13.31 -20.02
CA LEU A 91 -1.63 -14.02 -20.03
C LEU A 91 -1.10 -14.25 -18.62
N TRP A 92 -1.34 -13.30 -17.70
CA TRP A 92 -0.67 -13.26 -16.40
C TRP A 92 -1.61 -13.26 -15.20
N ASP A 93 -2.94 -13.19 -15.37
CA ASP A 93 -3.86 -13.21 -14.23
C ASP A 93 -3.74 -14.48 -13.38
N ASP A 94 -3.63 -15.64 -14.03
CA ASP A 94 -3.55 -16.95 -13.37
C ASP A 94 -2.13 -17.33 -12.90
N ARG A 95 -1.16 -16.44 -12.96
CA ARG A 95 0.23 -16.70 -12.60
C ARG A 95 0.69 -15.90 -11.40
N THR A 96 1.51 -16.56 -10.55
CA THR A 96 2.16 -15.89 -9.43
C THR A 96 3.39 -15.10 -9.88
N PHE A 97 3.80 -14.17 -9.06
CA PHE A 97 5.08 -13.50 -9.18
C PHE A 97 6.26 -14.48 -9.23
N TYR A 98 6.26 -15.48 -8.31
CA TYR A 98 7.31 -16.49 -8.29
C TYR A 98 7.37 -17.32 -9.59
N ASP A 99 6.22 -17.70 -10.15
CA ASP A 99 6.15 -18.42 -11.42
C ASP A 99 6.76 -17.58 -12.56
N PHE A 100 6.43 -16.28 -12.60
CA PHE A 100 7.01 -15.37 -13.60
C PHE A 100 8.55 -15.35 -13.52
N VAL A 101 9.12 -15.16 -12.33
CA VAL A 101 10.56 -15.15 -12.12
C VAL A 101 11.16 -16.52 -12.49
N ALA A 102 10.61 -17.60 -11.94
CA ALA A 102 11.17 -18.94 -12.11
C ALA A 102 11.14 -19.46 -13.57
N THR A 103 10.12 -19.04 -14.34
CA THR A 103 9.94 -19.48 -15.74
C THR A 103 10.44 -18.47 -16.77
N SER A 104 10.84 -17.27 -16.36
CA SER A 104 11.40 -16.28 -17.27
C SER A 104 12.69 -16.79 -17.90
N ARG A 105 12.89 -16.45 -19.18
CA ARG A 105 14.06 -16.92 -19.96
C ARG A 105 15.39 -16.46 -19.36
N SER A 106 15.42 -15.30 -18.75
CA SER A 106 16.60 -14.72 -18.11
C SER A 106 16.95 -15.46 -16.82
N PHE A 107 16.00 -15.63 -15.89
CA PHE A 107 16.26 -16.33 -14.64
C PHE A 107 16.43 -17.84 -14.80
N ALA A 108 15.85 -18.45 -15.85
CA ALA A 108 16.06 -19.88 -16.14
C ALA A 108 17.53 -20.24 -16.43
N LYS A 109 18.37 -19.27 -16.78
CA LYS A 109 19.81 -19.45 -17.01
C LYS A 109 20.65 -19.24 -15.75
N LEU A 110 20.07 -18.74 -14.68
CA LEU A 110 20.73 -18.39 -13.44
C LEU A 110 20.50 -19.47 -12.38
N SER A 111 21.33 -19.46 -11.33
CA SER A 111 21.20 -20.40 -10.22
C SER A 111 19.99 -20.06 -9.32
N PHE A 112 19.64 -21.01 -8.45
CA PHE A 112 18.64 -20.77 -7.42
C PHE A 112 19.03 -19.60 -6.51
N GLN A 113 20.31 -19.43 -6.19
CA GLN A 113 20.81 -18.32 -5.38
C GLN A 113 20.45 -16.95 -5.97
N HIS A 114 20.47 -16.77 -7.29
CA HIS A 114 20.04 -15.51 -7.92
C HIS A 114 18.57 -15.21 -7.65
N ARG A 115 17.70 -16.24 -7.66
CA ARG A 115 16.28 -16.07 -7.33
C ARG A 115 16.08 -15.72 -5.86
N GLU A 116 16.85 -16.34 -4.96
CA GLU A 116 16.83 -16.01 -3.54
C GLU A 116 17.30 -14.57 -3.28
N VAL A 117 18.38 -14.14 -3.91
CA VAL A 117 18.83 -12.74 -3.85
C VAL A 117 17.74 -11.79 -4.33
N PHE A 118 17.10 -12.08 -5.44
CA PHE A 118 15.98 -11.28 -5.93
C PHE A 118 14.82 -11.22 -4.92
N GLY A 119 14.43 -12.37 -4.39
CA GLY A 119 13.35 -12.47 -3.39
C GLY A 119 13.64 -11.70 -2.11
N GLN A 120 14.89 -11.68 -1.66
CA GLN A 120 15.27 -11.06 -0.38
C GLN A 120 15.51 -9.55 -0.47
N VAL A 121 15.90 -9.02 -1.63
CA VAL A 121 16.31 -7.60 -1.76
C VAL A 121 15.62 -6.85 -2.89
N GLY A 122 14.94 -7.53 -3.80
CA GLY A 122 14.44 -6.95 -5.05
C GLY A 122 13.45 -5.79 -4.88
N PHE A 123 12.64 -5.78 -3.81
CA PHE A 123 11.67 -4.72 -3.53
C PHE A 123 11.92 -3.98 -2.22
N GLY A 124 13.12 -4.05 -1.69
CA GLY A 124 13.54 -3.25 -0.55
C GLY A 124 12.98 -3.64 0.81
N THR A 125 12.12 -4.65 0.91
CA THR A 125 11.53 -5.10 2.18
C THR A 125 11.95 -6.50 2.59
N GLY A 126 12.63 -7.22 1.70
CA GLY A 126 13.10 -8.58 1.97
C GLY A 126 11.97 -9.55 2.27
N GLY A 127 11.26 -10.03 1.27
CA GLY A 127 10.15 -10.94 1.53
C GLY A 127 9.39 -11.39 0.28
N TRP A 128 9.99 -11.19 -0.88
CA TRP A 128 9.41 -11.56 -2.16
C TRP A 128 9.92 -12.93 -2.64
N ASP A 129 9.92 -13.88 -1.76
CA ASP A 129 10.26 -15.27 -2.04
C ASP A 129 9.04 -16.10 -2.47
N SER A 130 9.17 -17.42 -2.44
CA SER A 130 8.09 -18.35 -2.78
C SER A 130 6.86 -18.26 -1.86
N ASP A 131 6.99 -17.63 -0.69
CA ASP A 131 5.88 -17.34 0.23
C ASP A 131 5.05 -16.11 -0.19
N PHE A 132 5.40 -15.48 -1.32
CA PHE A 132 4.69 -14.33 -1.88
C PHE A 132 3.85 -14.74 -3.11
N PRO A 133 2.64 -15.33 -2.92
CA PRO A 133 1.84 -15.91 -3.99
C PRO A 133 1.01 -14.89 -4.77
N ASN A 134 1.41 -13.62 -4.79
CA ASN A 134 0.64 -12.57 -5.44
C ASN A 134 0.59 -12.78 -6.96
N SER A 135 -0.53 -12.36 -7.55
CA SER A 135 -0.70 -12.30 -9.00
C SER A 135 0.37 -11.44 -9.65
N MET A 136 0.97 -11.95 -10.73
CA MET A 136 1.97 -11.18 -11.49
C MET A 136 1.40 -9.90 -12.08
N LEU A 137 0.11 -9.85 -12.43
CA LEU A 137 -0.55 -8.62 -12.90
C LEU A 137 -0.51 -7.49 -11.87
N GLU A 138 -0.68 -7.81 -10.59
CA GLU A 138 -0.59 -6.80 -9.53
C GLU A 138 0.84 -6.26 -9.41
N ILE A 139 1.82 -7.14 -9.49
CA ILE A 139 3.23 -6.75 -9.45
C ILE A 139 3.59 -5.87 -10.65
N PHE A 140 3.13 -6.22 -11.85
CA PHE A 140 3.36 -5.38 -13.03
C PHE A 140 2.82 -3.96 -12.84
N ARG A 141 1.68 -3.78 -12.20
CA ARG A 141 1.15 -2.43 -11.94
C ARG A 141 2.08 -1.60 -11.06
N VAL A 142 2.58 -2.19 -9.98
CA VAL A 142 3.54 -1.53 -9.08
C VAL A 142 4.78 -1.11 -9.87
N VAL A 143 5.40 -2.06 -10.58
CA VAL A 143 6.67 -1.83 -11.29
C VAL A 143 6.50 -0.87 -12.47
N MET A 144 5.45 -1.03 -13.28
CA MET A 144 5.24 -0.21 -14.48
C MET A 144 4.82 1.23 -14.18
N THR A 145 4.17 1.46 -13.06
CA THR A 145 3.78 2.81 -12.63
C THR A 145 4.86 3.51 -11.83
N ASN A 146 5.95 2.82 -11.49
CA ASN A 146 7.02 3.30 -10.61
C ASN A 146 6.45 3.86 -9.28
N CYS A 147 5.37 3.25 -8.75
CA CYS A 147 4.72 3.78 -7.56
C CYS A 147 5.56 3.58 -6.29
N ASP A 148 6.58 2.75 -6.34
CA ASP A 148 7.60 2.51 -5.30
C ASP A 148 8.86 3.38 -5.47
N ASP A 149 8.97 4.14 -6.56
CA ASP A 149 10.07 5.09 -6.78
C ASP A 149 9.80 6.45 -6.09
N HIS A 150 10.88 7.11 -5.72
CA HIS A 150 10.83 8.47 -5.16
C HIS A 150 9.83 8.65 -4.00
N GLN A 151 9.75 7.66 -3.14
CA GLN A 151 8.89 7.71 -1.96
C GLN A 151 9.32 8.82 -1.01
N HIS A 152 8.34 9.52 -0.42
CA HIS A 152 8.55 10.56 0.56
C HIS A 152 7.77 10.28 1.85
N LEU A 153 8.30 10.77 2.94
CA LEU A 153 7.62 10.88 4.22
C LEU A 153 7.01 12.29 4.34
N VAL A 154 5.82 12.38 4.90
CA VAL A 154 5.29 13.67 5.38
C VAL A 154 5.97 13.97 6.71
N VAL A 155 6.63 15.12 6.81
CA VAL A 155 7.32 15.53 8.04
C VAL A 155 6.30 15.70 9.17
N GLY A 156 6.52 14.99 10.28
CA GLY A 156 5.57 14.94 11.39
C GLY A 156 4.46 13.87 11.25
N GLY A 157 4.46 13.10 10.16
CA GLY A 157 3.57 11.94 9.95
C GLY A 157 2.47 12.18 8.94
N VAL A 158 2.14 11.11 8.18
CA VAL A 158 1.14 11.14 7.11
C VAL A 158 -0.29 11.38 7.63
N GLU A 159 -0.55 11.16 8.91
CA GLU A 159 -1.84 11.42 9.56
C GLU A 159 -2.27 12.90 9.44
N GLN A 160 -1.31 13.80 9.26
CA GLN A 160 -1.61 15.22 9.03
C GLN A 160 -2.47 15.45 7.77
N VAL A 161 -2.42 14.56 6.78
CA VAL A 161 -3.23 14.70 5.55
C VAL A 161 -4.71 14.52 5.86
N PRO A 162 -5.20 13.38 6.40
CA PRO A 162 -6.62 13.24 6.75
C PRO A 162 -7.05 14.25 7.82
N GLN A 163 -6.21 14.59 8.80
CA GLN A 163 -6.52 15.62 9.79
C GLN A 163 -6.64 17.01 9.16
N GLY A 164 -5.77 17.33 8.21
CA GLY A 164 -5.82 18.58 7.45
C GLY A 164 -7.11 18.67 6.62
N ILE A 165 -7.47 17.61 5.90
CA ILE A 165 -8.71 17.55 5.12
C ILE A 165 -9.94 17.68 6.05
N TRP A 166 -9.94 17.01 7.21
CA TRP A 166 -11.01 17.10 8.21
C TRP A 166 -11.27 18.53 8.70
N ARG A 167 -10.20 19.34 8.85
CA ARG A 167 -10.26 20.72 9.32
C ARG A 167 -10.34 21.75 8.21
N HIS A 168 -10.11 21.33 6.95
CA HIS A 168 -10.06 22.24 5.81
C HIS A 168 -11.41 22.94 5.60
N VAL A 169 -11.35 24.24 5.41
CA VAL A 169 -12.50 25.07 5.03
C VAL A 169 -12.42 25.30 3.52
N PRO A 170 -13.33 24.77 2.71
CA PRO A 170 -13.33 25.00 1.27
C PRO A 170 -13.52 26.49 0.95
N GLU A 171 -12.74 27.01 -0.01
CA GLU A 171 -12.86 28.40 -0.47
C GLU A 171 -14.24 28.71 -1.07
N ARG A 172 -14.87 27.70 -1.67
CA ARG A 172 -16.18 27.80 -2.27
C ARG A 172 -17.09 26.72 -1.71
N CYS A 173 -18.06 27.12 -0.91
CA CYS A 173 -19.07 26.23 -0.38
C CYS A 173 -20.44 26.87 -0.60
N VAL A 174 -21.20 26.39 -1.60
CA VAL A 174 -22.44 27.04 -2.04
C VAL A 174 -23.60 26.69 -1.11
N HIS A 175 -23.58 25.51 -0.46
CA HIS A 175 -24.69 24.98 0.32
C HIS A 175 -24.49 25.04 1.84
N TRP A 176 -23.30 25.47 2.29
CA TRP A 176 -22.95 25.57 3.71
C TRP A 176 -22.53 27.00 4.03
N PRO A 177 -22.71 27.46 5.25
CA PRO A 177 -22.18 28.75 5.68
C PRO A 177 -20.67 28.87 5.41
N GLN A 178 -20.23 30.07 5.07
CA GLN A 178 -18.79 30.35 4.93
C GLN A 178 -18.05 29.95 6.22
N GLY A 179 -16.87 29.33 6.11
CA GLY A 179 -16.12 28.85 7.26
C GLY A 179 -16.46 27.42 7.71
N THR A 180 -17.35 26.73 7.01
CA THR A 180 -17.74 25.36 7.36
C THR A 180 -16.68 24.35 6.94
N SER A 181 -16.21 23.51 7.86
CA SER A 181 -15.36 22.34 7.63
C SER A 181 -16.10 21.05 8.00
N LEU A 182 -15.57 19.89 7.62
CA LEU A 182 -16.09 18.60 8.10
C LEU A 182 -16.08 18.53 9.62
N SER A 183 -15.01 18.99 10.25
CA SER A 183 -14.90 19.09 11.71
C SER A 183 -16.04 19.91 12.32
N ALA A 184 -16.35 21.06 11.76
CA ALA A 184 -17.45 21.91 12.23
C ALA A 184 -18.83 21.24 12.08
N LEU A 185 -19.06 20.54 10.95
CA LEU A 185 -20.30 19.79 10.70
C LEU A 185 -20.53 18.65 11.70
N HIS A 186 -19.45 18.10 12.24
CA HIS A 186 -19.50 16.96 13.16
C HIS A 186 -19.21 17.34 14.63
N GLY A 187 -19.21 18.62 14.96
CA GLY A 187 -18.94 19.07 16.34
C GLY A 187 -17.53 18.76 16.85
N GLY A 188 -16.55 18.70 15.94
CA GLY A 188 -15.12 18.51 16.25
C GLY A 188 -14.62 17.07 16.28
N ALA A 189 -15.51 16.07 16.28
CA ALA A 189 -15.12 14.65 16.35
C ALA A 189 -15.96 13.77 15.43
N PRO A 190 -15.36 12.68 14.88
CA PRO A 190 -16.13 11.64 14.21
C PRO A 190 -17.14 11.00 15.18
N ARG A 191 -18.21 10.44 14.66
CA ARG A 191 -19.17 9.66 15.45
C ARG A 191 -18.57 8.31 15.80
N THR A 192 -19.25 7.58 16.70
CA THR A 192 -18.88 6.19 17.00
C THR A 192 -18.98 5.29 15.76
N GLY A 193 -18.31 4.14 15.80
CA GLY A 193 -18.26 3.20 14.69
C GLY A 193 -19.63 2.69 14.25
N VAL A 194 -19.70 2.23 13.00
CA VAL A 194 -20.91 1.67 12.39
C VAL A 194 -21.04 0.19 12.76
N LYS A 195 -22.23 -0.20 13.21
CA LYS A 195 -22.59 -1.57 13.57
C LYS A 195 -23.41 -2.28 12.49
N ARG A 196 -24.29 -1.54 11.79
CA ARG A 196 -25.21 -2.12 10.81
C ARG A 196 -25.46 -1.14 9.66
N ILE A 197 -25.58 -1.68 8.44
CA ILE A 197 -26.07 -0.97 7.26
C ILE A 197 -27.15 -1.82 6.59
N ALA A 198 -28.34 -1.23 6.38
CA ALA A 198 -29.49 -1.92 5.77
C ALA A 198 -30.29 -0.97 4.90
N ARG A 199 -31.23 -1.50 4.10
CA ARG A 199 -32.21 -0.68 3.41
C ARG A 199 -33.42 -0.39 4.29
N ALA A 200 -33.82 0.85 4.33
CA ALA A 200 -35.06 1.27 4.96
C ALA A 200 -36.25 1.09 4.01
N ALA A 201 -37.48 1.05 4.57
CA ALA A 201 -38.69 0.89 3.79
C ALA A 201 -38.94 2.02 2.75
N ASP A 202 -38.35 3.19 2.97
CA ASP A 202 -38.40 4.34 2.07
C ASP A 202 -37.30 4.32 0.98
N GLY A 203 -36.55 3.22 0.86
CA GLY A 203 -35.47 3.02 -0.11
C GLY A 203 -34.12 3.65 0.28
N ARG A 204 -34.06 4.46 1.34
CA ARG A 204 -32.80 5.02 1.85
C ARG A 204 -31.96 3.95 2.55
N LEU A 205 -30.72 4.28 2.83
CA LEU A 205 -29.79 3.45 3.58
C LEU A 205 -29.88 3.82 5.08
N ALA A 206 -30.24 2.85 5.91
CA ALA A 206 -30.26 2.96 7.35
C ALA A 206 -28.91 2.54 7.92
N VAL A 207 -28.20 3.47 8.55
CA VAL A 207 -26.91 3.24 9.20
C VAL A 207 -27.10 3.30 10.69
N THR A 208 -26.82 2.20 11.38
CA THR A 208 -26.89 2.09 12.83
C THR A 208 -25.48 2.08 13.41
N ASP A 209 -25.24 2.95 14.36
CA ASP A 209 -23.95 3.07 15.03
C ASP A 209 -23.82 2.11 16.25
N ASN A 210 -22.65 2.09 16.89
CA ASN A 210 -22.38 1.21 18.03
C ASN A 210 -23.24 1.55 19.29
N TRP A 211 -23.84 2.74 19.35
CA TRP A 211 -24.76 3.13 20.43
C TRP A 211 -26.21 2.73 20.15
N GLY A 212 -26.50 2.25 18.93
CA GLY A 212 -27.82 1.85 18.49
C GLY A 212 -28.62 2.95 17.81
N ASP A 213 -28.04 4.13 17.62
CA ASP A 213 -28.68 5.22 16.90
C ASP A 213 -28.70 4.93 15.40
N THR A 214 -29.90 4.97 14.81
CA THR A 214 -30.08 4.74 13.37
C THR A 214 -30.38 6.05 12.63
N ARG A 215 -29.68 6.28 11.54
CA ARG A 215 -29.89 7.40 10.64
C ARG A 215 -30.07 6.94 9.22
N HIS A 216 -30.88 7.67 8.44
CA HIS A 216 -31.19 7.35 7.06
C HIS A 216 -30.45 8.30 6.12
N TYR A 217 -29.80 7.72 5.11
CA TYR A 217 -29.02 8.44 4.11
C TYR A 217 -29.44 8.03 2.71
N SER A 218 -29.37 8.97 1.77
CA SER A 218 -29.64 8.69 0.36
C SER A 218 -28.46 8.00 -0.33
N ALA A 219 -27.24 8.17 0.19
CA ALA A 219 -26.04 7.43 -0.24
C ALA A 219 -25.10 7.20 0.96
N VAL A 220 -24.35 6.12 0.92
CA VAL A 220 -23.32 5.78 1.91
C VAL A 220 -22.04 5.42 1.16
N LEU A 221 -20.91 5.98 1.60
CA LEU A 221 -19.58 5.61 1.14
C LEU A 221 -18.82 4.94 2.29
N THR A 222 -18.39 3.70 2.09
CA THR A 222 -17.49 3.01 3.00
C THR A 222 -16.05 3.08 2.51
N THR A 223 -15.13 3.34 3.43
CA THR A 223 -13.69 3.44 3.16
C THR A 223 -12.86 2.52 4.05
N CYS A 224 -13.53 1.64 4.80
CA CYS A 224 -12.88 0.58 5.56
C CYS A 224 -12.52 -0.59 4.67
N GLN A 225 -11.61 -1.44 5.14
CA GLN A 225 -11.26 -2.68 4.45
C GLN A 225 -12.51 -3.53 4.16
N THR A 226 -12.54 -4.15 2.99
CA THR A 226 -13.74 -4.86 2.49
C THR A 226 -14.17 -6.01 3.40
N TRP A 227 -13.24 -6.70 4.08
CA TRP A 227 -13.60 -7.75 5.04
C TRP A 227 -14.40 -7.25 6.24
N LEU A 228 -14.30 -5.98 6.60
CA LEU A 228 -15.12 -5.42 7.68
C LEU A 228 -16.60 -5.39 7.30
N LEU A 229 -16.92 -5.23 6.00
CA LEU A 229 -18.29 -5.30 5.49
C LEU A 229 -18.88 -6.72 5.52
N THR A 230 -18.04 -7.74 5.54
CA THR A 230 -18.46 -9.15 5.56
C THR A 230 -18.34 -9.81 6.93
N THR A 231 -17.62 -9.18 7.90
CA THR A 231 -17.31 -9.81 9.19
C THR A 231 -17.68 -8.98 10.41
N GLN A 232 -17.56 -7.65 10.36
CA GLN A 232 -17.72 -6.78 11.54
C GLN A 232 -18.99 -5.93 11.49
N ILE A 233 -19.39 -5.52 10.29
CA ILE A 233 -20.59 -4.70 10.08
C ILE A 233 -21.71 -5.61 9.60
N ASP A 234 -22.85 -5.60 10.29
CA ASP A 234 -24.06 -6.31 9.86
C ASP A 234 -24.64 -5.62 8.62
N CYS A 235 -24.19 -6.07 7.44
CA CYS A 235 -24.62 -5.54 6.16
C CYS A 235 -25.73 -6.39 5.55
N GLU A 236 -26.85 -5.72 5.19
CA GLU A 236 -27.95 -6.40 4.49
C GLU A 236 -27.49 -6.84 3.09
N GLU A 237 -27.90 -8.06 2.70
CA GLU A 237 -27.47 -8.70 1.45
C GLU A 237 -27.82 -7.87 0.21
N SER A 238 -28.94 -7.13 0.24
CA SER A 238 -29.41 -6.29 -0.88
C SER A 238 -28.54 -5.08 -1.17
N LEU A 239 -27.54 -4.76 -0.32
CA LEU A 239 -26.66 -3.61 -0.49
C LEU A 239 -25.73 -3.74 -1.71
N PHE A 240 -25.37 -4.95 -2.08
CA PHE A 240 -24.51 -5.26 -3.22
C PHE A 240 -25.04 -6.44 -4.03
N SER A 241 -24.63 -6.55 -5.29
CA SER A 241 -24.88 -7.74 -6.09
C SER A 241 -24.14 -8.95 -5.49
N GLN A 242 -24.65 -10.18 -5.73
CA GLN A 242 -23.96 -11.40 -5.27
C GLN A 242 -22.53 -11.50 -5.80
N LYS A 243 -22.30 -11.07 -7.06
CA LYS A 243 -20.96 -11.02 -7.64
C LYS A 243 -20.06 -10.02 -6.93
N MET A 244 -20.63 -8.93 -6.42
CA MET A 244 -19.87 -7.94 -5.66
C MET A 244 -19.56 -8.45 -4.25
N TRP A 245 -20.53 -9.09 -3.56
CA TRP A 245 -20.28 -9.74 -2.27
C TRP A 245 -19.14 -10.76 -2.36
N MET A 246 -19.14 -11.57 -3.42
CA MET A 246 -18.05 -12.52 -3.68
C MET A 246 -16.70 -11.80 -3.86
N ALA A 247 -16.68 -10.65 -4.55
CA ALA A 247 -15.45 -9.90 -4.74
C ALA A 247 -14.92 -9.33 -3.41
N LEU A 248 -15.80 -8.78 -2.55
CA LEU A 248 -15.46 -8.28 -1.23
C LEU A 248 -14.90 -9.39 -0.33
N ASP A 249 -15.57 -10.54 -0.29
CA ASP A 249 -15.18 -11.69 0.54
C ASP A 249 -13.86 -12.33 0.08
N ARG A 250 -13.64 -12.38 -1.24
CA ARG A 250 -12.44 -12.97 -1.86
C ARG A 250 -11.24 -12.05 -1.92
N THR A 251 -11.37 -10.79 -1.55
CA THR A 251 -10.22 -9.91 -1.39
C THR A 251 -9.26 -10.52 -0.37
N ARG A 252 -7.98 -10.59 -0.72
CA ARG A 252 -6.96 -11.11 0.19
C ARG A 252 -6.15 -9.96 0.77
N TYR A 253 -6.01 -9.95 2.08
CA TYR A 253 -5.08 -9.07 2.78
C TYR A 253 -3.85 -9.82 3.23
N MET A 254 -2.69 -9.20 3.03
CA MET A 254 -1.42 -9.73 3.47
C MET A 254 -1.20 -9.43 4.96
N GLN A 255 -0.48 -10.31 5.63
CA GLN A 255 0.01 -10.06 6.98
C GLN A 255 1.21 -9.13 6.92
N SER A 256 1.31 -8.24 7.91
CA SER A 256 2.49 -7.41 8.08
C SER A 256 2.68 -7.05 9.55
N SER A 257 3.93 -7.07 9.98
CA SER A 257 4.30 -6.65 11.32
C SER A 257 5.45 -5.66 11.26
N LYS A 258 5.37 -4.67 12.14
CA LYS A 258 6.44 -3.68 12.34
C LYS A 258 6.73 -3.54 13.82
N THR A 259 8.01 -3.37 14.15
CA THR A 259 8.46 -3.10 15.52
C THR A 259 9.37 -1.89 15.52
N PHE A 260 8.99 -0.86 16.27
CA PHE A 260 9.70 0.42 16.33
C PHE A 260 10.26 0.66 17.72
N VAL A 261 11.42 1.30 17.77
CA VAL A 261 12.01 1.88 18.97
C VAL A 261 12.42 3.32 18.71
N MET A 262 12.30 4.16 19.71
CA MET A 262 12.91 5.48 19.73
C MET A 262 14.31 5.37 20.34
N VAL A 263 15.25 6.09 19.77
CA VAL A 263 16.63 6.16 20.27
C VAL A 263 17.01 7.61 20.59
N ASP A 264 17.95 7.77 21.52
CA ASP A 264 18.38 9.09 22.04
C ASP A 264 18.93 10.02 20.96
N ARG A 265 19.58 9.47 19.95
CA ARG A 265 20.16 10.18 18.80
C ARG A 265 20.37 9.22 17.63
N PRO A 266 20.65 9.70 16.41
CA PRO A 266 20.97 8.86 15.27
C PRO A 266 22.40 8.28 15.36
N PHE A 267 22.66 7.46 16.38
CA PHE A 267 23.97 6.86 16.68
C PHE A 267 24.53 6.04 15.52
N TRP A 268 23.69 5.54 14.67
CA TRP A 268 24.08 4.75 13.48
C TRP A 268 24.97 5.52 12.52
N LYS A 269 24.94 6.86 12.53
CA LYS A 269 25.80 7.74 11.73
C LYS A 269 27.22 7.88 12.27
N ASP A 270 27.47 7.44 13.51
CA ASP A 270 28.82 7.40 14.06
C ASP A 270 29.66 6.43 13.23
N LYS A 271 30.95 6.76 13.09
CA LYS A 271 31.82 5.98 12.21
C LYS A 271 32.58 4.90 12.99
N ASP A 272 32.57 3.69 12.48
CA ASP A 272 33.47 2.64 12.94
C ASP A 272 34.92 3.06 12.70
N PRO A 273 35.77 3.13 13.72
CA PRO A 273 37.13 3.63 13.59
C PRO A 273 38.05 2.73 12.76
N GLN A 274 37.67 1.48 12.52
CA GLN A 274 38.45 0.54 11.73
C GLN A 274 38.08 0.58 10.25
N THR A 275 36.82 0.78 9.92
CA THR A 275 36.31 0.75 8.54
C THR A 275 35.93 2.10 7.97
N GLY A 276 35.72 3.12 8.82
CA GLY A 276 35.20 4.43 8.42
C GLY A 276 33.73 4.42 8.01
N ARG A 277 33.05 3.27 8.09
CA ARG A 277 31.65 3.11 7.75
C ARG A 277 30.74 3.50 8.90
N ASP A 278 29.47 3.74 8.62
CA ASP A 278 28.44 3.94 9.64
C ASP A 278 28.35 2.72 10.59
N LEU A 279 28.09 2.97 11.87
CA LEU A 279 27.94 1.88 12.85
C LEU A 279 26.77 0.96 12.53
N MET A 280 25.73 1.48 11.87
CA MET A 280 24.61 0.71 11.39
C MET A 280 24.05 1.39 10.14
N SER A 281 23.48 0.62 9.24
CA SER A 281 22.89 1.08 7.97
C SER A 281 21.45 0.62 7.84
N MET A 282 20.70 1.20 6.90
CA MET A 282 19.49 0.54 6.42
C MET A 282 19.83 -0.91 6.06
N THR A 283 19.06 -1.86 6.57
CA THR A 283 19.44 -3.27 6.51
C THR A 283 18.37 -4.13 5.86
N LEU A 284 18.75 -4.94 4.88
CA LEU A 284 17.95 -6.03 4.32
C LEU A 284 18.60 -7.36 4.70
N THR A 285 17.83 -8.34 5.14
CA THR A 285 18.37 -9.63 5.58
C THR A 285 17.36 -10.76 5.38
N ASP A 286 17.86 -11.97 5.19
CA ASP A 286 17.09 -13.22 5.24
C ASP A 286 16.74 -13.66 6.67
N ARG A 287 17.23 -12.93 7.68
CA ARG A 287 16.88 -13.17 9.09
C ARG A 287 15.48 -12.62 9.41
N LEU A 288 15.00 -12.94 10.60
CA LEU A 288 13.65 -12.61 11.09
C LEU A 288 13.24 -11.13 10.97
N THR A 289 14.18 -10.19 11.02
CA THR A 289 13.91 -8.76 10.94
C THR A 289 13.53 -8.31 9.54
N ARG A 290 13.94 -8.99 8.51
CA ARG A 290 13.78 -8.68 7.09
C ARG A 290 14.28 -7.28 6.74
N GLY A 291 13.48 -6.24 6.90
CA GLY A 291 13.87 -4.86 6.69
C GLY A 291 14.04 -4.08 7.99
N THR A 292 15.18 -3.40 8.15
CA THR A 292 15.43 -2.48 9.27
C THR A 292 15.68 -1.08 8.72
N TYR A 293 14.83 -0.12 9.10
CA TYR A 293 14.86 1.26 8.59
C TYR A 293 15.26 2.24 9.68
N LEU A 294 16.03 3.26 9.29
CA LEU A 294 16.59 4.27 10.17
C LEU A 294 16.00 5.64 9.84
N PHE A 295 15.29 6.25 10.77
CA PHE A 295 14.62 7.54 10.59
C PHE A 295 15.28 8.62 11.43
N ASP A 296 15.97 9.49 10.74
CA ASP A 296 16.72 10.61 11.32
C ASP A 296 15.87 11.88 11.40
N ASN A 297 15.92 12.54 12.54
CA ASN A 297 15.27 13.82 12.78
C ASN A 297 16.28 14.95 13.05
N GLY A 298 17.58 14.71 12.80
CA GLY A 298 18.70 15.63 13.07
C GLY A 298 19.68 15.04 14.09
N ASP A 299 20.95 15.39 13.97
CA ASP A 299 22.08 14.70 14.65
C ASP A 299 22.00 14.66 16.18
N HIS A 300 21.30 15.61 16.79
CA HIS A 300 21.18 15.71 18.26
C HIS A 300 19.73 15.54 18.75
N LYS A 301 18.85 15.01 17.88
CA LYS A 301 17.46 14.75 18.22
C LYS A 301 17.22 13.25 18.32
N PRO A 302 16.21 12.82 19.06
CA PRO A 302 15.78 11.42 19.04
C PRO A 302 15.49 10.96 17.63
N GLY A 303 16.01 9.77 17.28
CA GLY A 303 15.71 9.08 16.03
C GLY A 303 14.72 7.93 16.26
N VAL A 304 14.27 7.31 15.18
CA VAL A 304 13.42 6.13 15.23
C VAL A 304 14.06 5.01 14.40
N ILE A 305 14.08 3.82 14.96
CA ILE A 305 14.47 2.61 14.24
C ILE A 305 13.23 1.72 14.08
N CYS A 306 12.85 1.41 12.85
CA CYS A 306 12.03 0.25 12.57
C CYS A 306 12.95 -0.98 12.63
N LEU A 307 12.98 -1.66 13.76
CA LEU A 307 13.83 -2.82 13.99
C LEU A 307 13.50 -3.99 13.08
N SER A 308 12.22 -4.15 12.75
CA SER A 308 11.71 -5.20 11.87
C SER A 308 10.52 -4.72 11.08
N TYR A 309 10.56 -4.96 9.78
CA TYR A 309 9.42 -4.87 8.88
C TYR A 309 9.33 -6.19 8.11
N ALA A 310 8.32 -6.97 8.44
CA ALA A 310 8.14 -8.31 7.91
C ALA A 310 6.73 -8.51 7.36
N TRP A 311 6.62 -9.39 6.36
CA TRP A 311 5.37 -9.77 5.71
C TRP A 311 5.11 -11.27 5.82
N MET A 312 3.87 -11.69 5.56
CA MET A 312 3.44 -13.07 5.41
C MET A 312 3.86 -13.96 6.59
N SER A 313 4.50 -15.08 6.34
CA SER A 313 4.93 -16.04 7.36
C SER A 313 5.87 -15.43 8.40
N ASP A 314 6.72 -14.48 8.03
CA ASP A 314 7.60 -13.80 8.97
C ASP A 314 6.85 -12.85 9.90
N ALA A 315 5.79 -12.18 9.40
CA ALA A 315 4.89 -11.41 10.25
C ALA A 315 4.13 -12.31 11.23
N LEU A 316 3.64 -13.47 10.75
CA LEU A 316 2.94 -14.44 11.59
C LEU A 316 3.81 -15.02 12.70
N LYS A 317 5.12 -15.18 12.48
CA LYS A 317 6.07 -15.59 13.56
C LYS A 317 6.12 -14.58 14.69
N MET A 318 5.87 -13.31 14.43
CA MET A 318 5.86 -12.26 15.45
C MET A 318 4.52 -12.17 16.20
N LEU A 319 3.42 -12.59 15.58
CA LEU A 319 2.05 -12.37 16.08
C LEU A 319 1.82 -12.85 17.54
N PRO A 320 2.27 -14.04 17.97
CA PRO A 320 1.99 -14.54 19.32
C PRO A 320 2.85 -13.89 20.42
N HIS A 321 3.79 -13.01 20.06
CA HIS A 321 4.75 -12.47 21.00
C HIS A 321 4.38 -11.07 21.49
N PRO A 322 4.54 -10.76 22.79
CA PRO A 322 4.43 -9.41 23.33
C PRO A 322 5.57 -8.53 22.81
N VAL A 323 5.40 -7.21 22.93
CA VAL A 323 6.31 -6.21 22.35
C VAL A 323 7.77 -6.40 22.81
N GLU A 324 8.01 -6.69 24.08
CA GLU A 324 9.35 -6.90 24.64
C GLU A 324 10.05 -8.08 23.96
N LYS A 325 9.31 -9.17 23.72
CA LYS A 325 9.86 -10.35 23.05
C LYS A 325 10.16 -10.08 21.59
N ARG A 326 9.32 -9.31 20.90
CA ARG A 326 9.57 -8.90 19.50
C ARG A 326 10.83 -8.04 19.40
N VAL A 327 10.99 -7.07 20.30
CA VAL A 327 12.21 -6.24 20.38
C VAL A 327 13.43 -7.11 20.62
N GLN A 328 13.38 -8.03 21.62
CA GLN A 328 14.48 -8.95 21.92
C GLN A 328 14.87 -9.80 20.70
N LEU A 329 13.90 -10.37 20.00
CA LEU A 329 14.14 -11.19 18.80
C LEU A 329 14.80 -10.36 17.67
N ALA A 330 14.36 -9.12 17.51
CA ALA A 330 14.94 -8.22 16.51
C ALA A 330 16.37 -7.81 16.87
N LEU A 331 16.63 -7.46 18.14
CA LEU A 331 17.98 -7.12 18.62
C LEU A 331 18.92 -8.31 18.52
N ASP A 332 18.46 -9.54 18.84
CA ASP A 332 19.26 -10.76 18.69
C ASP A 332 19.64 -11.04 17.22
N ALA A 333 18.74 -10.76 16.28
CA ALA A 333 19.02 -10.88 14.85
C ALA A 333 20.02 -9.81 14.39
N LEU A 334 19.80 -8.56 14.76
CA LEU A 334 20.69 -7.44 14.41
C LEU A 334 22.07 -7.55 15.05
N LYS A 335 22.17 -8.12 16.25
CA LYS A 335 23.47 -8.40 16.90
C LYS A 335 24.37 -9.31 16.08
N LYS A 336 23.80 -10.19 15.25
CA LYS A 336 24.59 -11.07 14.36
C LYS A 336 25.17 -10.29 13.18
N ILE A 337 24.52 -9.22 12.77
CA ILE A 337 24.96 -8.34 11.67
C ILE A 337 25.90 -7.25 12.19
N TYR A 338 25.57 -6.69 13.35
CA TYR A 338 26.27 -5.59 14.01
C TYR A 338 26.81 -5.99 15.40
N PRO A 339 27.77 -6.92 15.49
CA PRO A 339 28.19 -7.49 16.79
C PRO A 339 28.83 -6.48 17.75
N LYS A 340 29.35 -5.36 17.22
CA LYS A 340 30.03 -4.31 18.00
C LYS A 340 29.13 -3.12 18.34
N THR A 341 27.91 -3.04 17.75
CA THR A 341 27.00 -1.90 17.95
C THR A 341 26.04 -2.18 19.10
N ASP A 342 25.98 -1.28 20.07
CA ASP A 342 25.05 -1.34 21.19
C ASP A 342 23.74 -0.62 20.86
N ILE A 343 22.86 -1.27 20.07
CA ILE A 343 21.56 -0.72 19.71
C ILE A 343 20.69 -0.54 20.95
N ALA A 344 20.72 -1.51 21.87
CA ALA A 344 19.87 -1.53 23.06
C ALA A 344 20.17 -0.36 24.01
N GLY A 345 21.45 0.00 24.17
CA GLY A 345 21.88 1.10 25.03
C GLY A 345 21.41 2.49 24.59
N HIS A 346 20.98 2.62 23.33
CA HIS A 346 20.44 3.86 22.78
C HIS A 346 18.90 3.96 22.83
N ILE A 347 18.21 2.87 23.18
CA ILE A 347 16.73 2.86 23.19
C ILE A 347 16.21 3.73 24.34
N ILE A 348 15.27 4.60 24.04
CA ILE A 348 14.57 5.46 24.99
C ILE A 348 13.04 5.29 24.84
N GLY A 349 12.32 5.36 25.95
CA GLY A 349 10.86 5.21 25.95
C GLY A 349 10.39 3.79 25.61
N ASP A 350 9.08 3.66 25.45
CA ASP A 350 8.44 2.37 25.19
C ASP A 350 8.47 2.02 23.70
N PRO A 351 8.76 0.77 23.33
CA PRO A 351 8.68 0.32 21.96
C PRO A 351 7.23 0.21 21.48
N ILE A 352 7.05 0.35 20.16
CA ILE A 352 5.74 0.20 19.50
C ILE A 352 5.82 -0.97 18.54
N THR A 353 4.82 -1.86 18.59
CA THR A 353 4.67 -2.94 17.62
C THR A 353 3.26 -2.96 17.03
N VAL A 354 3.18 -3.30 15.76
CA VAL A 354 1.92 -3.43 15.03
C VAL A 354 1.90 -4.75 14.30
N SER A 355 0.79 -5.49 14.42
CA SER A 355 0.41 -6.63 13.59
C SER A 355 -1.02 -6.37 13.12
N TRP A 356 -1.17 -5.94 11.88
CA TRP A 356 -2.44 -5.46 11.34
C TRP A 356 -3.53 -6.54 11.33
N GLU A 357 -3.16 -7.81 11.18
CA GLU A 357 -4.05 -8.96 11.23
C GLU A 357 -4.65 -9.24 12.61
N ALA A 358 -4.06 -8.69 13.67
CA ALA A 358 -4.58 -8.79 15.03
C ALA A 358 -5.53 -7.64 15.40
N ASP A 359 -5.61 -6.61 14.57
CA ASP A 359 -6.46 -5.46 14.83
C ASP A 359 -7.88 -5.71 14.28
N PRO A 360 -8.93 -5.68 15.11
CA PRO A 360 -10.29 -5.95 14.66
C PRO A 360 -10.85 -4.93 13.67
N TYR A 361 -10.20 -3.79 13.50
CA TYR A 361 -10.59 -2.75 12.54
C TYR A 361 -9.86 -2.82 11.21
N PHE A 362 -8.86 -3.71 11.08
CA PHE A 362 -8.07 -3.87 9.86
C PHE A 362 -8.07 -5.31 9.31
N LEU A 363 -7.93 -6.33 10.15
CA LEU A 363 -7.90 -7.77 9.80
C LEU A 363 -6.78 -8.18 8.83
N GLY A 364 -5.89 -7.28 8.49
CA GLY A 364 -4.75 -7.46 7.60
C GLY A 364 -4.10 -6.12 7.25
N ALA A 365 -2.92 -6.16 6.64
CA ALA A 365 -2.14 -4.95 6.40
C ALA A 365 -2.54 -4.25 5.10
N PHE A 366 -2.49 -4.96 3.98
CA PHE A 366 -2.80 -4.42 2.66
C PHE A 366 -3.20 -5.54 1.71
N LYS A 367 -3.96 -5.17 0.69
CA LYS A 367 -4.41 -6.13 -0.32
C LYS A 367 -3.23 -6.69 -1.11
N GLY A 368 -3.27 -8.00 -1.31
CA GLY A 368 -2.36 -8.73 -2.16
C GLY A 368 -3.14 -9.75 -3.00
N ALA A 369 -3.49 -9.38 -4.23
CA ALA A 369 -4.32 -10.23 -5.09
C ALA A 369 -3.62 -11.56 -5.41
N LEU A 370 -4.38 -12.65 -5.33
CA LEU A 370 -3.94 -13.96 -5.80
C LEU A 370 -4.14 -14.10 -7.32
N PRO A 371 -3.50 -15.09 -7.96
CA PRO A 371 -3.85 -15.48 -9.33
C PRO A 371 -5.36 -15.70 -9.49
N GLY A 372 -5.91 -15.26 -10.62
CA GLY A 372 -7.35 -15.34 -10.92
C GLY A 372 -8.20 -14.24 -10.24
N HIS A 373 -7.61 -13.34 -9.46
CA HIS A 373 -8.36 -12.30 -8.75
C HIS A 373 -8.65 -11.05 -9.59
N TYR A 374 -8.21 -10.97 -10.84
CA TYR A 374 -8.47 -9.82 -11.69
C TYR A 374 -9.97 -9.49 -11.78
N ARG A 375 -10.84 -10.51 -11.92
CA ARG A 375 -12.31 -10.33 -11.99
C ARG A 375 -12.88 -9.64 -10.77
N TYR A 376 -12.42 -10.02 -9.59
CA TYR A 376 -12.85 -9.41 -8.32
C TYR A 376 -12.37 -7.97 -8.22
N ASN A 377 -11.11 -7.72 -8.55
CA ASN A 377 -10.53 -6.39 -8.55
C ASN A 377 -11.24 -5.46 -9.53
N GLN A 378 -11.54 -5.95 -10.73
CA GLN A 378 -12.26 -5.20 -11.76
C GLN A 378 -13.67 -4.80 -11.29
N ARG A 379 -14.40 -5.72 -10.65
CA ARG A 379 -15.74 -5.44 -10.12
C ARG A 379 -15.70 -4.38 -9.02
N MET A 380 -14.79 -4.52 -8.06
CA MET A 380 -14.65 -3.55 -6.98
C MET A 380 -14.26 -2.17 -7.51
N TYR A 381 -13.29 -2.11 -8.41
CA TYR A 381 -12.85 -0.85 -9.02
C TYR A 381 -13.98 -0.16 -9.80
N ALA A 382 -14.74 -0.93 -10.58
CA ALA A 382 -15.83 -0.39 -11.41
C ALA A 382 -17.13 -0.09 -10.64
N HIS A 383 -17.22 -0.50 -9.36
CA HIS A 383 -18.45 -0.39 -8.56
C HIS A 383 -18.96 1.06 -8.40
N PHE A 384 -18.10 2.06 -8.47
CA PHE A 384 -18.53 3.47 -8.41
C PHE A 384 -19.52 3.85 -9.54
N MET A 385 -19.55 3.10 -10.65
CA MET A 385 -20.51 3.25 -11.73
C MET A 385 -21.91 2.69 -11.38
N GLN A 386 -22.02 1.83 -10.38
CA GLN A 386 -23.26 1.16 -9.94
C GLN A 386 -24.01 0.44 -11.08
N GLN A 387 -23.29 -0.03 -12.11
CA GLN A 387 -23.91 -0.65 -13.30
C GLN A 387 -24.48 -2.05 -13.03
N ASP A 388 -23.94 -2.76 -12.04
CA ASP A 388 -24.37 -4.08 -11.63
C ASP A 388 -25.56 -4.08 -10.64
N MET A 389 -26.07 -2.88 -10.29
CA MET A 389 -27.16 -2.70 -9.33
C MET A 389 -28.41 -2.16 -10.00
N PRO A 390 -29.61 -2.73 -9.70
CA PRO A 390 -30.88 -2.10 -10.06
C PRO A 390 -30.95 -0.68 -9.51
N ALA A 391 -31.61 0.23 -10.25
CA ALA A 391 -31.64 1.67 -9.93
C ALA A 391 -32.12 1.95 -8.50
N GLU A 392 -33.14 1.23 -8.04
CA GLU A 392 -33.71 1.33 -6.70
C GLU A 392 -32.83 0.76 -5.58
N GLN A 393 -31.79 0.01 -5.95
CA GLN A 393 -30.83 -0.58 -5.00
C GLN A 393 -29.47 0.14 -5.03
N ARG A 394 -29.31 1.21 -5.78
CA ARG A 394 -28.09 2.02 -5.81
C ARG A 394 -27.94 2.86 -4.54
N GLY A 395 -26.76 3.45 -4.37
CA GLY A 395 -26.44 4.37 -3.28
C GLY A 395 -25.40 3.88 -2.28
N MET A 396 -24.99 2.60 -2.36
CA MET A 396 -23.89 2.07 -1.56
C MET A 396 -22.59 2.11 -2.36
N PHE A 397 -21.64 2.94 -1.92
CA PHE A 397 -20.34 3.16 -2.58
C PHE A 397 -19.21 2.65 -1.71
N ILE A 398 -18.10 2.28 -2.34
CA ILE A 398 -16.86 1.87 -1.68
C ILE A 398 -15.67 2.64 -2.26
N ALA A 399 -14.69 2.95 -1.44
CA ALA A 399 -13.39 3.47 -1.82
C ALA A 399 -12.32 3.01 -0.84
N GLY A 400 -11.10 2.94 -1.27
CA GLY A 400 -9.95 2.51 -0.50
C GLY A 400 -8.83 2.07 -1.45
N ASP A 401 -7.63 1.90 -0.93
CA ASP A 401 -6.52 1.35 -1.70
C ASP A 401 -6.81 -0.10 -2.15
N ASP A 402 -7.52 -0.86 -1.32
CA ASP A 402 -7.94 -2.24 -1.59
C ASP A 402 -8.93 -2.38 -2.73
N VAL A 403 -9.67 -1.31 -3.07
CA VAL A 403 -10.57 -1.25 -4.23
C VAL A 403 -9.84 -0.76 -5.49
N SER A 404 -8.64 -0.20 -5.32
CA SER A 404 -7.86 0.40 -6.41
C SER A 404 -7.09 -0.65 -7.22
N TRP A 405 -6.50 -0.18 -8.32
CA TRP A 405 -5.51 -0.94 -9.08
C TRP A 405 -4.07 -0.78 -8.57
N THR A 406 -3.87 0.07 -7.57
CA THR A 406 -2.60 0.27 -6.87
C THR A 406 -2.82 0.05 -5.37
N PRO A 407 -3.11 -1.21 -4.95
CA PRO A 407 -3.32 -1.51 -3.54
C PRO A 407 -2.04 -1.24 -2.74
N ALA A 408 -2.19 -1.03 -1.44
CA ALA A 408 -1.13 -0.69 -0.50
C ALA A 408 -0.56 0.74 -0.63
N TRP A 409 -1.10 1.56 -1.54
CA TRP A 409 -0.63 2.93 -1.76
C TRP A 409 -1.74 3.95 -1.49
N VAL A 410 -1.39 5.02 -0.78
CA VAL A 410 -2.33 6.13 -0.49
C VAL A 410 -2.88 6.76 -1.77
N GLU A 411 -2.08 6.80 -2.84
CA GLU A 411 -2.52 7.26 -4.16
C GLU A 411 -3.75 6.48 -4.65
N GLY A 412 -3.76 5.16 -4.49
CA GLY A 412 -4.91 4.31 -4.88
C GLY A 412 -6.17 4.64 -4.08
N ALA A 413 -6.01 4.89 -2.77
CA ALA A 413 -7.14 5.31 -1.92
C ALA A 413 -7.70 6.66 -2.35
N VAL A 414 -6.86 7.64 -2.67
CA VAL A 414 -7.29 8.96 -3.15
C VAL A 414 -8.01 8.84 -4.49
N GLN A 415 -7.46 8.08 -5.45
CA GLN A 415 -8.06 7.89 -6.77
C GLN A 415 -9.45 7.24 -6.68
N THR A 416 -9.61 6.18 -5.91
CA THR A 416 -10.92 5.51 -5.74
C THR A 416 -11.90 6.39 -4.97
N SER A 417 -11.44 7.23 -4.06
CA SER A 417 -12.29 8.23 -3.39
C SER A 417 -12.82 9.26 -4.39
N LEU A 418 -12.01 9.73 -5.33
CA LEU A 418 -12.46 10.63 -6.40
C LEU A 418 -13.46 9.94 -7.34
N ASN A 419 -13.24 8.65 -7.67
CA ASN A 419 -14.20 7.86 -8.43
C ASN A 419 -15.55 7.76 -7.70
N ALA A 420 -15.53 7.47 -6.40
CA ALA A 420 -16.73 7.37 -5.58
C ALA A 420 -17.47 8.72 -5.49
N VAL A 421 -16.76 9.84 -5.38
CA VAL A 421 -17.35 11.20 -5.40
C VAL A 421 -18.05 11.46 -6.73
N TRP A 422 -17.43 11.07 -7.86
CA TRP A 422 -18.11 11.15 -9.16
C TRP A 422 -19.38 10.28 -9.18
N GLY A 423 -19.30 9.04 -8.70
CA GLY A 423 -20.44 8.13 -8.63
C GLY A 423 -21.60 8.69 -7.80
N ILE A 424 -21.31 9.25 -6.63
CA ILE A 424 -22.28 9.90 -5.74
C ILE A 424 -22.91 11.13 -6.44
N MET A 425 -22.09 11.97 -7.06
CA MET A 425 -22.56 13.12 -7.82
C MET A 425 -23.54 12.69 -8.92
N ASN A 426 -23.17 11.68 -9.71
CA ASN A 426 -24.00 11.13 -10.76
C ASN A 426 -25.31 10.50 -10.23
N HIS A 427 -25.24 9.80 -9.09
CA HIS A 427 -26.41 9.21 -8.40
C HIS A 427 -27.46 10.26 -8.05
N PHE A 428 -27.06 11.48 -7.72
CA PHE A 428 -27.94 12.61 -7.45
C PHE A 428 -28.28 13.45 -8.71
N GLY A 429 -27.94 12.98 -9.92
CA GLY A 429 -28.22 13.69 -11.15
C GLY A 429 -27.28 14.86 -11.44
N GLY A 430 -26.16 14.96 -10.71
CA GLY A 430 -25.10 15.93 -10.98
C GLY A 430 -24.34 15.58 -12.26
N ARG A 431 -23.60 16.55 -12.77
CA ARG A 431 -22.79 16.40 -13.99
C ARG A 431 -21.43 17.06 -13.79
N THR A 432 -20.43 16.54 -14.48
CA THR A 432 -19.12 17.17 -14.59
C THR A 432 -19.14 18.36 -15.53
N HIS A 433 -18.11 19.21 -15.43
CA HIS A 433 -17.91 20.26 -16.41
C HIS A 433 -17.38 19.64 -17.72
N PRO A 434 -17.85 20.08 -18.92
CA PRO A 434 -17.41 19.51 -20.19
C PRO A 434 -15.88 19.52 -20.39
N ASP A 435 -15.21 20.57 -19.90
CA ASP A 435 -13.75 20.72 -20.01
C ASP A 435 -12.97 19.93 -18.94
N ASN A 436 -13.66 19.27 -18.00
CA ASN A 436 -13.07 18.44 -16.94
C ASN A 436 -13.95 17.23 -16.68
N PRO A 437 -13.93 16.24 -17.59
CA PRO A 437 -14.73 15.03 -17.46
C PRO A 437 -14.29 14.21 -16.25
N GLY A 438 -15.23 13.59 -15.58
CA GLY A 438 -14.97 12.66 -14.50
C GLY A 438 -14.61 11.25 -15.01
N PRO A 439 -14.17 10.38 -14.11
CA PRO A 439 -13.72 9.03 -14.49
C PRO A 439 -14.82 8.20 -15.16
N GLY A 440 -16.09 8.39 -14.79
CA GLY A 440 -17.21 7.69 -15.39
C GLY A 440 -17.59 8.19 -16.79
N ASP A 441 -17.34 9.48 -17.07
CA ASP A 441 -17.67 10.08 -18.38
C ASP A 441 -16.77 9.52 -19.50
N VAL A 442 -15.55 9.10 -19.16
CA VAL A 442 -14.56 8.53 -20.08
C VAL A 442 -14.28 7.04 -19.77
N PHE A 443 -15.17 6.37 -19.05
CA PHE A 443 -14.92 5.01 -18.56
C PHE A 443 -14.74 3.99 -19.69
N ASP A 444 -15.38 4.16 -20.82
CA ASP A 444 -15.20 3.29 -21.99
C ASP A 444 -13.77 3.36 -22.55
N GLU A 445 -13.09 4.49 -22.37
CA GLU A 445 -11.71 4.69 -22.79
C GLU A 445 -10.71 4.12 -21.76
N ILE A 446 -10.92 4.42 -20.49
CA ILE A 446 -9.95 4.12 -19.41
C ILE A 446 -10.28 2.89 -18.58
N GLY A 447 -11.51 2.42 -18.60
CA GLY A 447 -11.97 1.30 -17.78
C GLY A 447 -11.22 0.00 -18.10
N PRO A 448 -11.05 -0.87 -17.10
CA PRO A 448 -10.43 -2.18 -17.30
C PRO A 448 -11.32 -3.09 -18.15
N ILE A 449 -10.71 -4.01 -18.91
CA ILE A 449 -11.49 -5.04 -19.59
C ILE A 449 -12.20 -5.93 -18.58
N ALA A 450 -13.39 -6.41 -18.93
CA ALA A 450 -14.05 -7.48 -18.21
C ALA A 450 -13.64 -8.82 -18.83
N LEU A 451 -13.13 -9.73 -18.00
CA LEU A 451 -12.93 -11.12 -18.40
C LEU A 451 -14.27 -11.86 -18.30
N ALA A 452 -14.51 -12.79 -19.22
CA ALA A 452 -15.66 -13.69 -19.13
C ALA A 452 -15.62 -14.48 -17.82
N ASP A 453 -16.78 -14.68 -17.24
CA ASP A 453 -16.94 -15.48 -16.01
C ASP A 453 -16.63 -16.97 -16.26
#